data_6fc75660f30def3a5ac848ddbee9058e
#
_entry.id   6fc75660f30def3a5ac848ddbee9058e
#
_cell.length_a   1.000
_cell.length_b   1.000
_cell.length_c   1.000
_cell.angle_alpha   90.00
_cell.angle_beta   90.00
_cell.angle_gamma   90.00
#
_symmetry.space_group_name_H-M   'P 1'
#
loop_
_entity.id
_entity.type
_entity.pdbx_description
1 polymer ?
#
loop_
_entity_poly.entity_id
_entity_poly.type
_entity_poly.pdbx_seq_one_letter_code
_entity_poly.pdbx_strand_id
1 'polypeptide(L)'
;MGRILVGALQPGARAIGMGVMGARRGVAMFAGVPRGVVVKACEPVEMAAECFCALLADALSVMAPPCGIVYEQGRPLFASIDLHSPNLMQQYCVAPDQPAAPELRALVQELSQWIGLGRLIAFDVLIRNADRHPGNLLTDGQDYWAIDHGRTLDLYPYEGHKSYRLVSAFSDVLTCANIEASAISQALTFPAGEESAPSAELDAQALLSAFAHPFAHAVATRLPTLASSIKGLL
;
A
#
# COMPACT_ATOMS: atom_id res chain seq x y z
N MET A 1 17.59 1.34 0.54
CA MET A 1 16.68 1.30 1.68
C MET A 1 16.04 2.66 1.85
N GLY A 2 14.71 2.70 1.76
CA GLY A 2 13.93 3.92 1.84
C GLY A 2 14.06 4.62 3.19
N ARG A 3 13.80 5.92 3.20
CA ARG A 3 13.74 6.76 4.43
C ARG A 3 12.45 7.54 4.42
N ILE A 4 11.97 7.89 5.61
CA ILE A 4 10.87 8.84 5.76
C ILE A 4 11.38 10.24 5.38
N LEU A 5 10.83 10.79 4.30
CA LEU A 5 11.13 12.15 3.89
C LEU A 5 10.43 13.14 4.81
N VAL A 6 11.14 14.15 5.29
CA VAL A 6 10.53 15.21 6.12
C VAL A 6 10.65 16.54 5.40
N GLY A 7 9.54 17.28 5.29
CA GLY A 7 9.51 18.50 4.50
C GLY A 7 8.36 19.45 4.84
N ALA A 8 8.19 20.47 4.00
CA ALA A 8 7.11 21.45 4.11
C ALA A 8 6.27 21.46 2.83
N LEU A 9 4.95 21.37 2.98
CA LEU A 9 4.02 21.50 1.85
C LEU A 9 3.99 22.96 1.40
N GLN A 10 4.14 23.15 0.08
CA GLN A 10 4.03 24.48 -0.51
C GLN A 10 2.56 24.88 -0.72
N PRO A 11 2.25 26.18 -0.68
CA PRO A 11 0.90 26.65 -0.98
C PRO A 11 0.43 26.21 -2.35
N GLY A 12 -0.89 25.99 -2.50
CA GLY A 12 -1.50 25.65 -3.79
C GLY A 12 -1.80 24.17 -4.00
N ALA A 13 -1.70 23.33 -2.97
CA ALA A 13 -2.16 21.95 -3.04
C ALA A 13 -3.66 21.87 -3.35
N ARG A 14 -4.05 20.99 -4.30
CA ARG A 14 -5.42 20.87 -4.83
C ARG A 14 -5.99 19.48 -4.51
N ALA A 15 -7.29 19.41 -4.22
CA ALA A 15 -7.99 18.15 -4.04
C ALA A 15 -7.90 17.27 -5.29
N ILE A 16 -7.73 15.97 -5.12
CA ILE A 16 -7.65 14.99 -6.22
C ILE A 16 -9.05 14.55 -6.68
N GLY A 17 -10.11 15.08 -6.12
CA GLY A 17 -11.49 14.87 -6.61
C GLY A 17 -12.07 13.47 -6.44
N MET A 18 -11.29 12.47 -6.05
CA MET A 18 -11.70 11.08 -5.83
C MET A 18 -11.05 10.55 -4.55
N GLY A 19 -11.87 10.02 -3.65
CA GLY A 19 -11.42 9.41 -2.39
C GLY A 19 -12.04 10.04 -1.14
N VAL A 20 -12.39 9.20 -0.18
CA VAL A 20 -13.10 9.56 1.06
C VAL A 20 -12.24 10.41 2.01
N MET A 21 -10.91 10.34 1.90
CA MET A 21 -9.95 10.90 2.86
C MET A 21 -9.40 12.29 2.47
N GLY A 22 -10.00 12.99 1.50
CA GLY A 22 -9.60 14.35 1.16
C GLY A 22 -8.13 14.51 0.69
N ALA A 23 -7.62 13.54 -0.04
CA ALA A 23 -6.27 13.58 -0.60
C ALA A 23 -6.08 14.79 -1.52
N ARG A 24 -4.91 15.44 -1.42
CA ARG A 24 -4.55 16.61 -2.23
C ARG A 24 -3.21 16.37 -2.93
N ARG A 25 -3.11 16.84 -4.17
CA ARG A 25 -1.85 16.87 -4.93
C ARG A 25 -1.20 18.24 -4.78
N GLY A 26 0.09 18.27 -4.53
CA GLY A 26 0.83 19.51 -4.34
C GLY A 26 2.33 19.32 -4.54
N VAL A 27 3.10 20.32 -4.14
CA VAL A 27 4.57 20.27 -4.13
C VAL A 27 5.05 20.39 -2.68
N ALA A 28 5.99 19.56 -2.28
CA ALA A 28 6.66 19.69 -0.98
C ALA A 28 8.17 19.91 -1.16
N MET A 29 8.76 20.63 -0.23
CA MET A 29 10.21 20.85 -0.18
C MET A 29 10.84 19.87 0.80
N PHE A 30 11.69 19.01 0.31
CA PHE A 30 12.47 18.05 1.10
C PHE A 30 13.97 18.42 0.99
N ALA A 31 14.58 18.83 2.10
CA ALA A 31 15.98 19.28 2.14
C ALA A 31 16.35 20.25 1.00
N GLY A 32 15.44 21.20 0.70
CA GLY A 32 15.63 22.18 -0.37
C GLY A 32 15.29 21.71 -1.78
N VAL A 33 14.88 20.45 -1.97
CA VAL A 33 14.50 19.90 -3.29
C VAL A 33 12.98 19.83 -3.42
N PRO A 34 12.35 20.48 -4.42
CA PRO A 34 10.91 20.37 -4.66
C PRO A 34 10.56 19.00 -5.26
N ARG A 35 9.48 18.40 -4.76
CA ARG A 35 8.92 17.15 -5.30
C ARG A 35 7.39 17.22 -5.34
N GLY A 36 6.81 16.66 -6.39
CA GLY A 36 5.36 16.41 -6.45
C GLY A 36 4.97 15.40 -5.37
N VAL A 37 3.90 15.67 -4.65
CA VAL A 37 3.40 14.81 -3.59
C VAL A 37 1.88 14.68 -3.63
N VAL A 38 1.39 13.53 -3.20
CA VAL A 38 0.01 13.34 -2.76
C VAL A 38 0.01 13.35 -1.24
N VAL A 39 -0.79 14.23 -0.64
CA VAL A 39 -0.86 14.38 0.83
C VAL A 39 -2.25 14.06 1.34
N LYS A 40 -2.32 13.51 2.54
CA LYS A 40 -3.58 13.30 3.27
C LYS A 40 -3.42 13.62 4.75
N ALA A 41 -4.47 14.21 5.33
CA ALA A 41 -4.60 14.33 6.77
C ALA A 41 -5.08 12.99 7.32
N CYS A 42 -4.39 12.45 8.30
CA CYS A 42 -4.75 11.21 8.98
C CYS A 42 -4.25 11.24 10.43
N GLU A 43 -4.77 10.37 11.26
CA GLU A 43 -4.30 10.21 12.63
C GLU A 43 -2.83 9.75 12.66
N PRO A 44 -2.06 10.08 13.72
CA PRO A 44 -0.66 9.68 13.82
C PRO A 44 -0.42 8.17 13.65
N VAL A 45 -1.32 7.34 14.13
CA VAL A 45 -1.22 5.88 13.98
C VAL A 45 -1.40 5.42 12.54
N GLU A 46 -2.33 6.02 11.79
CA GLU A 46 -2.52 5.74 10.36
C GLU A 46 -1.32 6.25 9.55
N MET A 47 -0.79 7.43 9.89
CA MET A 47 0.43 7.96 9.27
C MET A 47 1.63 7.03 9.52
N ALA A 48 1.75 6.50 10.73
CA ALA A 48 2.79 5.52 11.07
C ALA A 48 2.63 4.24 10.25
N ALA A 49 1.41 3.72 10.09
CA ALA A 49 1.13 2.53 9.28
C ALA A 49 1.48 2.75 7.80
N GLU A 50 1.12 3.91 7.23
CA GLU A 50 1.50 4.29 5.87
C GLU A 50 3.01 4.32 5.67
N CYS A 51 3.74 4.98 6.57
CA CYS A 51 5.19 5.09 6.48
C CYS A 51 5.86 3.72 6.69
N PHE A 52 5.47 2.97 7.72
CA PHE A 52 6.02 1.66 8.01
C PHE A 52 5.82 0.69 6.86
N CYS A 53 4.59 0.60 6.33
CA CYS A 53 4.28 -0.32 5.25
C CYS A 53 4.96 0.07 3.93
N ALA A 54 5.10 1.37 3.61
CA ALA A 54 5.83 1.80 2.42
C ALA A 54 7.32 1.43 2.50
N LEU A 55 7.96 1.57 3.67
CA LEU A 55 9.35 1.18 3.90
C LEU A 55 9.52 -0.35 3.90
N LEU A 56 8.59 -1.08 4.51
CA LEU A 56 8.59 -2.55 4.52
C LEU A 56 8.35 -3.10 3.11
N ALA A 57 7.50 -2.46 2.31
CA ALA A 57 7.29 -2.80 0.90
C ALA A 57 8.59 -2.73 0.10
N ASP A 58 9.35 -1.62 0.25
CA ASP A 58 10.67 -1.46 -0.37
C ASP A 58 11.64 -2.59 0.05
N ALA A 59 11.71 -2.89 1.36
CA ALA A 59 12.56 -3.95 1.90
C ALA A 59 12.18 -5.35 1.35
N LEU A 60 10.87 -5.59 1.14
CA LEU A 60 10.35 -6.85 0.62
C LEU A 60 10.18 -6.85 -0.91
N SER A 61 10.74 -5.86 -1.63
CA SER A 61 10.64 -5.73 -3.09
C SER A 61 9.20 -5.69 -3.60
N VAL A 62 8.29 -5.09 -2.83
CA VAL A 62 6.97 -4.66 -3.28
C VAL A 62 7.04 -3.20 -3.66
N MET A 63 6.57 -2.84 -4.84
CA MET A 63 6.63 -1.46 -5.29
C MET A 63 5.62 -0.59 -4.52
N ALA A 64 6.10 0.46 -3.91
CA ALA A 64 5.31 1.51 -3.26
C ALA A 64 5.99 2.88 -3.48
N PRO A 65 5.22 3.98 -3.59
CA PRO A 65 5.84 5.29 -3.70
C PRO A 65 6.62 5.64 -2.42
N PRO A 66 7.76 6.33 -2.51
CA PRO A 66 8.46 6.82 -1.33
C PRO A 66 7.54 7.68 -0.45
N CYS A 67 7.58 7.45 0.86
CA CYS A 67 6.74 8.12 1.83
C CYS A 67 7.44 9.26 2.58
N GLY A 68 6.66 10.12 3.21
CA GLY A 68 7.17 11.21 4.02
C GLY A 68 6.12 11.84 4.94
N ILE A 69 6.60 12.76 5.75
CA ILE A 69 5.80 13.64 6.59
C ILE A 69 6.04 15.07 6.11
N VAL A 70 5.00 15.75 5.74
CA VAL A 70 5.09 17.17 5.37
C VAL A 70 4.27 18.03 6.33
N TYR A 71 4.76 19.22 6.58
CA TYR A 71 4.08 20.15 7.47
C TYR A 71 3.39 21.24 6.66
N GLU A 72 2.12 21.46 6.94
CA GLU A 72 1.33 22.59 6.43
C GLU A 72 0.87 23.42 7.62
N GLN A 73 1.38 24.65 7.74
CA GLN A 73 1.08 25.55 8.87
C GLN A 73 1.30 24.88 10.25
N GLY A 74 2.35 24.07 10.37
CA GLY A 74 2.70 23.36 11.60
C GLY A 74 1.93 22.06 11.85
N ARG A 75 0.96 21.69 11.00
CA ARG A 75 0.22 20.41 11.08
C ARG A 75 0.91 19.35 10.25
N PRO A 76 1.19 18.17 10.80
CA PRO A 76 1.74 17.07 10.03
C PRO A 76 0.68 16.45 9.12
N LEU A 77 1.12 16.07 7.90
CA LEU A 77 0.34 15.34 6.91
C LEU A 77 1.19 14.17 6.42
N PHE A 78 0.58 13.02 6.19
CA PHE A 78 1.23 11.98 5.42
C PHE A 78 1.43 12.45 3.98
N ALA A 79 2.56 12.10 3.39
CA ALA A 79 2.87 12.38 1.99
C ALA A 79 3.42 11.12 1.31
N SER A 80 2.99 10.86 0.08
CA SER A 80 3.67 9.96 -0.84
C SER A 80 4.18 10.75 -2.05
N ILE A 81 5.32 10.36 -2.62
CA ILE A 81 5.80 10.97 -3.87
C ILE A 81 4.79 10.69 -4.97
N ASP A 82 4.40 11.74 -5.70
CA ASP A 82 3.46 11.64 -6.81
C ASP A 82 4.15 11.02 -8.03
N LEU A 83 3.74 9.82 -8.39
CA LEU A 83 4.24 9.11 -9.57
C LEU A 83 3.56 9.57 -10.86
N HIS A 84 2.56 10.46 -10.77
CA HIS A 84 1.72 10.89 -11.91
C HIS A 84 1.02 9.75 -12.66
N SER A 85 0.91 8.59 -12.03
CA SER A 85 0.25 7.40 -12.57
C SER A 85 -1.21 7.33 -12.12
N PRO A 86 -2.15 6.91 -12.99
CA PRO A 86 -3.52 6.63 -12.60
C PRO A 86 -3.57 5.39 -11.71
N ASN A 87 -4.62 5.24 -10.92
CA ASN A 87 -4.94 3.95 -10.33
C ASN A 87 -5.68 3.05 -11.34
N LEU A 88 -5.73 1.75 -11.06
CA LEU A 88 -6.36 0.77 -11.96
C LEU A 88 -7.84 1.08 -12.25
N MET A 89 -8.61 1.57 -11.28
CA MET A 89 -10.00 1.96 -11.51
C MET A 89 -10.11 3.11 -12.52
N GLN A 90 -9.20 4.08 -12.44
CA GLN A 90 -9.13 5.21 -13.36
C GLN A 90 -8.69 4.76 -14.76
N GLN A 91 -7.67 3.90 -14.83
CA GLN A 91 -7.15 3.40 -16.12
C GLN A 91 -8.21 2.64 -16.91
N TYR A 92 -9.02 1.83 -16.22
CA TYR A 92 -10.08 1.04 -16.86
C TYR A 92 -11.44 1.75 -16.87
N CYS A 93 -11.52 3.00 -16.44
CA CYS A 93 -12.77 3.77 -16.35
C CYS A 93 -13.87 3.04 -15.56
N VAL A 94 -13.50 2.25 -14.54
CA VAL A 94 -14.46 1.52 -13.71
C VAL A 94 -15.08 2.47 -12.71
N ALA A 95 -16.40 2.62 -12.78
CA ALA A 95 -17.15 3.37 -11.77
C ALA A 95 -17.28 2.55 -10.47
N PRO A 96 -17.07 3.16 -9.29
CA PRO A 96 -17.12 2.45 -8.00
C PRO A 96 -18.45 1.77 -7.71
N ASP A 97 -19.53 2.25 -8.30
CA ASP A 97 -20.92 1.81 -8.12
C ASP A 97 -21.41 0.82 -9.20
N GLN A 98 -20.57 0.46 -10.17
CA GLN A 98 -20.89 -0.45 -11.26
C GLN A 98 -19.99 -1.69 -11.30
N PRO A 99 -20.12 -2.63 -10.36
CA PRO A 99 -19.18 -3.75 -10.22
C PRO A 99 -19.33 -4.84 -11.29
N ALA A 100 -20.28 -4.76 -12.22
CA ALA A 100 -20.52 -5.77 -13.25
C ALA A 100 -20.05 -5.36 -14.66
N ALA A 101 -19.33 -4.27 -14.79
CA ALA A 101 -18.91 -3.74 -16.08
C ALA A 101 -17.87 -4.65 -16.78
N PRO A 102 -17.89 -4.75 -18.12
CA PRO A 102 -16.85 -5.44 -18.89
C PRO A 102 -15.44 -4.95 -18.57
N GLU A 103 -15.32 -3.67 -18.23
CA GLU A 103 -14.09 -2.99 -17.84
C GLU A 103 -13.49 -3.60 -16.57
N LEU A 104 -14.32 -3.95 -15.58
CA LEU A 104 -13.84 -4.61 -14.37
C LEU A 104 -13.27 -6.01 -14.67
N ARG A 105 -13.89 -6.74 -15.60
CA ARG A 105 -13.38 -8.05 -16.02
C ARG A 105 -12.03 -7.92 -16.71
N ALA A 106 -11.85 -6.93 -17.59
CA ALA A 106 -10.57 -6.64 -18.25
C ALA A 106 -9.49 -6.27 -17.22
N LEU A 107 -9.84 -5.43 -16.25
CA LEU A 107 -8.94 -5.04 -15.14
C LEU A 107 -8.49 -6.29 -14.35
N VAL A 108 -9.43 -7.15 -13.94
CA VAL A 108 -9.08 -8.37 -13.18
C VAL A 108 -8.25 -9.33 -14.00
N GLN A 109 -8.52 -9.46 -15.30
CA GLN A 109 -7.73 -10.30 -16.21
C GLN A 109 -6.29 -9.79 -16.29
N GLU A 110 -6.06 -8.49 -16.44
CA GLU A 110 -4.71 -7.92 -16.43
C GLU A 110 -4.02 -8.14 -15.09
N LEU A 111 -4.71 -7.81 -13.98
CA LEU A 111 -4.15 -7.98 -12.65
C LEU A 111 -3.77 -9.44 -12.37
N SER A 112 -4.57 -10.42 -12.82
CA SER A 112 -4.29 -11.84 -12.64
C SER A 112 -3.09 -12.36 -13.46
N GLN A 113 -2.71 -11.64 -14.51
CA GLN A 113 -1.53 -11.93 -15.32
C GLN A 113 -0.26 -11.23 -14.82
N TRP A 114 -0.39 -10.26 -13.91
CA TRP A 114 0.76 -9.55 -13.40
C TRP A 114 1.62 -10.43 -12.50
N ILE A 115 2.90 -10.58 -12.87
CA ILE A 115 3.85 -11.46 -12.17
C ILE A 115 4.09 -11.06 -10.70
N GLY A 116 3.90 -9.78 -10.36
CA GLY A 116 4.04 -9.24 -9.01
C GLY A 116 2.85 -9.50 -8.09
N LEU A 117 1.71 -9.98 -8.63
CA LEU A 117 0.49 -10.15 -7.83
C LEU A 117 0.68 -11.09 -6.64
N GLY A 118 1.36 -12.21 -6.83
CA GLY A 118 1.64 -13.16 -5.73
C GLY A 118 2.43 -12.51 -4.58
N ARG A 119 3.42 -11.67 -4.90
CA ARG A 119 4.20 -10.93 -3.90
C ARG A 119 3.37 -9.88 -3.18
N LEU A 120 2.52 -9.16 -3.91
CA LEU A 120 1.60 -8.20 -3.33
C LEU A 120 0.61 -8.87 -2.36
N ILE A 121 0.04 -10.03 -2.75
CA ILE A 121 -0.85 -10.82 -1.87
C ILE A 121 -0.12 -11.23 -0.59
N ALA A 122 1.10 -11.79 -0.71
CA ALA A 122 1.89 -12.17 0.45
C ALA A 122 2.17 -10.98 1.38
N PHE A 123 2.50 -9.83 0.82
CA PHE A 123 2.70 -8.59 1.56
C PHE A 123 1.42 -8.13 2.26
N ASP A 124 0.29 -8.07 1.55
CA ASP A 124 -0.99 -7.63 2.13
C ASP A 124 -1.46 -8.56 3.26
N VAL A 125 -1.23 -9.88 3.15
CA VAL A 125 -1.50 -10.83 4.25
C VAL A 125 -0.59 -10.55 5.45
N LEU A 126 0.70 -10.29 5.22
CA LEU A 126 1.68 -10.00 6.27
C LEU A 126 1.29 -8.77 7.08
N ILE A 127 0.92 -7.68 6.40
CA ILE A 127 0.53 -6.42 7.05
C ILE A 127 -0.96 -6.38 7.45
N ARG A 128 -1.74 -7.43 7.17
CA ARG A 128 -3.21 -7.47 7.34
C ARG A 128 -3.90 -6.27 6.70
N ASN A 129 -3.68 -6.07 5.42
CA ASN A 129 -4.34 -5.02 4.68
C ASN A 129 -5.83 -5.36 4.46
N ALA A 130 -6.71 -4.70 5.20
CA ALA A 130 -8.15 -4.92 5.12
C ALA A 130 -8.82 -4.21 3.92
N ASP A 131 -8.11 -3.30 3.26
CA ASP A 131 -8.71 -2.36 2.30
C ASP A 131 -7.98 -2.33 0.93
N ARG A 132 -7.26 -3.40 0.57
CA ARG A 132 -6.67 -3.48 -0.76
C ARG A 132 -7.75 -3.64 -1.82
N HIS A 133 -7.88 -2.67 -2.71
CA HIS A 133 -8.76 -2.71 -3.88
C HIS A 133 -8.04 -2.08 -5.09
N PRO A 134 -8.52 -2.27 -6.34
CA PRO A 134 -7.82 -1.77 -7.53
C PRO A 134 -7.56 -0.26 -7.54
N GLY A 135 -8.36 0.53 -6.81
CA GLY A 135 -8.12 1.96 -6.61
C GLY A 135 -6.89 2.27 -5.77
N ASN A 136 -6.36 1.29 -5.00
CA ASN A 136 -5.16 1.37 -4.18
C ASN A 136 -3.93 0.75 -4.88
N LEU A 137 -3.98 0.62 -6.21
CA LEU A 137 -2.87 0.23 -7.08
C LEU A 137 -2.70 1.28 -8.16
N LEU A 138 -1.58 2.00 -8.16
CA LEU A 138 -1.20 2.87 -9.27
C LEU A 138 -0.51 2.02 -10.35
N THR A 139 -0.57 2.46 -11.61
CA THR A 139 0.12 1.77 -12.70
C THR A 139 0.55 2.75 -13.79
N ASP A 140 1.65 2.44 -14.46
CA ASP A 140 2.08 3.10 -15.70
C ASP A 140 1.84 2.23 -16.94
N GLY A 141 1.14 1.10 -16.76
CA GLY A 141 0.85 0.11 -17.80
C GLY A 141 1.84 -1.05 -17.84
N GLN A 142 2.91 -1.02 -17.06
CA GLN A 142 3.90 -2.11 -16.92
C GLN A 142 4.03 -2.55 -15.46
N ASP A 143 4.16 -1.58 -14.57
CA ASP A 143 4.38 -1.79 -13.14
C ASP A 143 3.19 -1.31 -12.32
N TYR A 144 3.08 -1.86 -11.09
CA TYR A 144 2.02 -1.51 -10.16
C TYR A 144 2.60 -1.12 -8.81
N TRP A 145 2.17 0.02 -8.27
CA TRP A 145 2.59 0.52 -6.96
C TRP A 145 1.45 0.44 -5.96
N ALA A 146 1.70 -0.23 -4.85
CA ALA A 146 0.76 -0.31 -3.75
C ALA A 146 0.72 1.01 -2.97
N ILE A 147 -0.47 1.54 -2.74
CA ILE A 147 -0.72 2.75 -1.95
C ILE A 147 -1.80 2.50 -0.90
N ASP A 148 -1.99 3.46 -0.01
CA ASP A 148 -3.06 3.48 0.99
C ASP A 148 -2.99 2.31 2.00
N HIS A 149 -1.94 2.33 2.83
CA HIS A 149 -1.68 1.33 3.87
C HIS A 149 -2.17 1.77 5.27
N GLY A 150 -2.92 2.86 5.38
CA GLY A 150 -3.36 3.40 6.68
C GLY A 150 -4.27 2.46 7.47
N ARG A 151 -4.89 1.47 6.80
CA ARG A 151 -5.80 0.50 7.40
C ARG A 151 -5.20 -0.90 7.54
N THR A 152 -3.96 -0.97 7.99
CA THR A 152 -3.18 -2.19 8.13
C THR A 152 -2.78 -2.43 9.58
N LEU A 153 -2.01 -3.48 9.84
CA LEU A 153 -1.35 -3.76 11.13
C LEU A 153 -2.32 -3.84 12.32
N ASP A 154 -3.51 -4.41 12.11
CA ASP A 154 -4.59 -4.56 13.09
C ASP A 154 -5.21 -3.24 13.59
N LEU A 155 -4.97 -2.14 12.89
CA LEU A 155 -5.64 -0.86 13.21
C LEU A 155 -7.15 -0.89 12.97
N TYR A 156 -7.60 -1.80 12.09
CA TYR A 156 -9.00 -2.03 11.76
C TYR A 156 -9.32 -3.53 11.76
N PRO A 157 -10.57 -3.92 11.98
CA PRO A 157 -10.98 -5.31 11.90
C PRO A 157 -10.59 -5.93 10.56
N TYR A 158 -9.87 -7.05 10.61
CA TYR A 158 -9.44 -7.77 9.42
C TYR A 158 -10.47 -8.83 9.06
N GLU A 159 -11.29 -8.55 8.05
CA GLU A 159 -12.32 -9.45 7.53
C GLU A 159 -11.87 -10.28 6.32
N GLY A 160 -10.57 -10.37 6.11
CA GLY A 160 -9.95 -11.01 4.94
C GLY A 160 -9.81 -10.03 3.76
N HIS A 161 -9.22 -10.51 2.68
CA HIS A 161 -8.86 -9.68 1.52
C HIS A 161 -10.05 -9.50 0.57
N LYS A 162 -10.81 -8.43 0.72
CA LYS A 162 -11.95 -8.12 -0.18
C LYS A 162 -11.54 -8.01 -1.65
N SER A 163 -10.35 -7.49 -1.93
CA SER A 163 -9.83 -7.30 -3.29
C SER A 163 -9.57 -8.59 -4.03
N TYR A 164 -9.11 -9.60 -3.31
CA TYR A 164 -8.80 -10.88 -3.93
C TYR A 164 -10.05 -11.69 -4.22
N ARG A 165 -11.19 -11.35 -3.59
CA ARG A 165 -12.50 -11.87 -3.99
C ARG A 165 -12.90 -11.46 -5.41
N LEU A 166 -12.45 -10.28 -5.89
CA LEU A 166 -12.64 -9.89 -7.29
C LEU A 166 -11.86 -10.83 -8.22
N VAL A 167 -10.61 -11.13 -7.87
CA VAL A 167 -9.80 -12.07 -8.65
C VAL A 167 -10.49 -13.43 -8.71
N SER A 168 -10.90 -13.99 -7.58
CA SER A 168 -11.60 -15.28 -7.54
C SER A 168 -12.98 -15.26 -8.23
N ALA A 169 -13.68 -14.14 -8.23
CA ALA A 169 -15.00 -14.02 -8.86
C ALA A 169 -14.95 -13.97 -10.40
N PHE A 170 -13.81 -13.51 -10.97
CA PHE A 170 -13.67 -13.32 -12.42
C PHE A 170 -12.56 -14.18 -13.05
N SER A 171 -11.88 -15.02 -12.27
CA SER A 171 -10.85 -15.95 -12.73
C SER A 171 -11.34 -17.39 -12.62
N ASP A 172 -10.82 -18.25 -13.48
CA ASP A 172 -11.07 -19.69 -13.37
C ASP A 172 -10.27 -20.31 -12.20
N VAL A 173 -10.65 -21.52 -11.81
CA VAL A 173 -10.05 -22.25 -10.67
C VAL A 173 -8.55 -22.46 -10.85
N LEU A 174 -8.07 -22.70 -12.07
CA LEU A 174 -6.65 -22.89 -12.32
C LEU A 174 -5.86 -21.60 -12.16
N THR A 175 -6.39 -20.49 -12.64
CA THR A 175 -5.80 -19.16 -12.48
C THR A 175 -5.73 -18.80 -10.99
N CYS A 176 -6.79 -18.99 -10.22
CA CYS A 176 -6.80 -18.77 -8.77
C CYS A 176 -5.75 -19.64 -8.05
N ALA A 177 -5.68 -20.94 -8.37
CA ALA A 177 -4.70 -21.85 -7.79
C ALA A 177 -3.25 -21.44 -8.11
N ASN A 178 -2.98 -20.98 -9.34
CA ASN A 178 -1.66 -20.50 -9.74
C ASN A 178 -1.27 -19.23 -9.01
N ILE A 179 -2.19 -18.27 -8.83
CA ILE A 179 -1.96 -17.03 -8.07
C ILE A 179 -1.70 -17.37 -6.61
N GLU A 180 -2.50 -18.25 -5.99
CA GLU A 180 -2.31 -18.68 -4.60
C GLU A 180 -0.96 -19.36 -4.41
N ALA A 181 -0.58 -20.29 -5.31
CA ALA A 181 0.71 -20.97 -5.28
C ALA A 181 1.88 -19.97 -5.43
N SER A 182 1.73 -18.97 -6.30
CA SER A 182 2.70 -17.88 -6.44
C SER A 182 2.82 -17.08 -5.15
N ALA A 183 1.70 -16.70 -4.52
CA ALA A 183 1.72 -15.95 -3.27
C ALA A 183 2.37 -16.73 -2.11
N ILE A 184 2.09 -18.03 -1.99
CA ILE A 184 2.74 -18.92 -1.02
C ILE A 184 4.24 -18.98 -1.28
N SER A 185 4.65 -19.17 -2.54
CA SER A 185 6.06 -19.19 -2.92
C SER A 185 6.77 -17.88 -2.57
N GLN A 186 6.16 -16.73 -2.86
CA GLN A 186 6.71 -15.42 -2.52
C GLN A 186 6.80 -15.21 -1.01
N ALA A 187 5.79 -15.62 -0.24
CA ALA A 187 5.81 -15.55 1.22
C ALA A 187 7.01 -16.28 1.85
N LEU A 188 7.39 -17.43 1.28
CA LEU A 188 8.56 -18.20 1.72
C LEU A 188 9.90 -17.53 1.39
N THR A 189 9.92 -16.55 0.49
CA THR A 189 11.13 -15.78 0.15
C THR A 189 11.33 -14.53 0.99
N PHE A 190 10.33 -14.12 1.78
CA PHE A 190 10.46 -12.93 2.62
C PHE A 190 11.47 -13.18 3.74
N PRO A 191 12.56 -12.39 3.81
CA PRO A 191 13.57 -12.59 4.83
C PRO A 191 13.04 -12.11 6.20
N ALA A 192 13.49 -12.77 7.27
CA ALA A 192 13.21 -12.30 8.62
C ALA A 192 14.11 -11.10 8.97
N GLY A 193 13.57 -10.19 9.78
CA GLY A 193 14.31 -9.02 10.26
C GLY A 193 14.16 -7.75 9.42
N GLU A 194 13.50 -7.84 8.26
CA GLU A 194 13.31 -6.67 7.38
C GLU A 194 12.41 -5.59 8.00
N GLU A 195 11.62 -5.93 9.00
CA GLU A 195 10.80 -4.99 9.77
C GLU A 195 11.64 -4.04 10.67
N SER A 196 12.89 -4.40 10.96
CA SER A 196 13.75 -3.64 11.88
C SER A 196 14.10 -2.25 11.34
N ALA A 197 14.35 -2.15 10.06
CA ALA A 197 14.72 -0.86 9.48
C ALA A 197 13.53 0.10 9.32
N PRO A 198 12.34 -0.30 8.84
CA PRO A 198 11.13 0.51 8.96
C PRO A 198 10.87 0.97 10.40
N SER A 199 11.06 0.08 11.38
CA SER A 199 10.92 0.40 12.80
C SER A 199 11.88 1.50 13.25
N ALA A 200 13.16 1.40 12.91
CA ALA A 200 14.17 2.39 13.25
C ALA A 200 13.88 3.77 12.60
N GLU A 201 13.39 3.79 11.38
CA GLU A 201 12.98 5.03 10.70
C GLU A 201 11.76 5.69 11.36
N LEU A 202 10.77 4.88 11.83
CA LEU A 202 9.64 5.41 12.61
C LEU A 202 10.11 5.95 13.97
N ASP A 203 10.98 5.22 14.66
CA ASP A 203 11.49 5.60 15.98
C ASP A 203 12.26 6.92 15.93
N ALA A 204 12.95 7.18 14.82
CA ALA A 204 13.63 8.46 14.57
C ALA A 204 12.65 9.65 14.41
N GLN A 205 11.36 9.40 14.20
CA GLN A 205 10.33 10.42 14.08
C GLN A 205 9.51 10.52 15.37
N ALA A 206 9.71 11.56 16.17
CA ALA A 206 9.06 11.73 17.47
C ALA A 206 7.51 11.55 17.42
N LEU A 207 6.89 11.96 16.32
CA LEU A 207 5.44 11.79 16.10
C LEU A 207 5.02 10.34 15.95
N LEU A 208 5.89 9.46 15.44
CA LEU A 208 5.57 8.08 15.04
C LEU A 208 6.24 7.01 15.92
N SER A 209 7.18 7.40 16.79
CA SER A 209 8.05 6.48 17.53
C SER A 209 7.27 5.49 18.41
N ALA A 210 6.12 5.90 18.97
CA ALA A 210 5.28 5.03 19.79
C ALA A 210 4.75 3.78 19.02
N PHE A 211 4.70 3.82 17.69
CA PHE A 211 4.18 2.75 16.84
C PHE A 211 5.28 1.85 16.25
N ALA A 212 6.54 2.27 16.32
CA ALA A 212 7.67 1.58 15.72
C ALA A 212 7.78 0.11 16.17
N HIS A 213 7.89 -0.11 17.47
CA HIS A 213 8.02 -1.46 18.04
C HIS A 213 6.75 -2.33 17.89
N PRO A 214 5.53 -1.84 18.18
CA PRO A 214 4.30 -2.60 17.95
C PRO A 214 4.16 -3.11 16.51
N PHE A 215 4.45 -2.29 15.50
CA PHE A 215 4.32 -2.68 14.10
C PHE A 215 5.38 -3.71 13.68
N ALA A 216 6.64 -3.50 14.08
CA ALA A 216 7.70 -4.49 13.84
C ALA A 216 7.37 -5.83 14.49
N HIS A 217 6.92 -5.84 15.73
CA HIS A 217 6.52 -7.05 16.44
C HIS A 217 5.36 -7.78 15.72
N ALA A 218 4.36 -7.03 15.26
CA ALA A 218 3.23 -7.61 14.53
C ALA A 218 3.68 -8.31 13.24
N VAL A 219 4.62 -7.74 12.49
CA VAL A 219 5.18 -8.35 11.27
C VAL A 219 6.03 -9.56 11.61
N ALA A 220 6.97 -9.45 12.56
CA ALA A 220 7.86 -10.54 12.96
C ALA A 220 7.09 -11.78 13.44
N THR A 221 6.00 -11.60 14.19
CA THR A 221 5.17 -12.70 14.69
C THR A 221 4.34 -13.39 13.61
N ARG A 222 3.97 -12.69 12.51
CA ARG A 222 3.18 -13.26 11.41
C ARG A 222 4.02 -13.97 10.36
N LEU A 223 5.26 -13.52 10.16
CA LEU A 223 6.11 -14.01 9.10
C LEU A 223 6.28 -15.55 9.11
N PRO A 224 6.49 -16.24 10.26
CA PRO A 224 6.64 -17.69 10.29
C PRO A 224 5.41 -18.48 9.81
N THR A 225 4.21 -17.89 9.88
CA THR A 225 2.95 -18.54 9.50
C THR A 225 2.35 -17.98 8.21
N LEU A 226 3.06 -17.05 7.57
CA LEU A 226 2.53 -16.30 6.42
C LEU A 226 2.06 -17.19 5.29
N ALA A 227 2.88 -18.16 4.86
CA ALA A 227 2.53 -19.07 3.77
C ALA A 227 1.26 -19.89 4.08
N SER A 228 1.08 -20.33 5.34
CA SER A 228 -0.14 -21.04 5.75
C SER A 228 -1.37 -20.13 5.84
N SER A 229 -1.17 -18.85 6.12
CA SER A 229 -2.25 -17.85 6.19
C SER A 229 -2.78 -17.45 4.80
N ILE A 230 -2.02 -17.71 3.73
CA ILE A 230 -2.43 -17.46 2.34
C ILE A 230 -3.28 -18.60 1.81
N LYS A 231 -3.06 -19.82 2.27
CA LYS A 231 -3.73 -21.00 1.76
C LYS A 231 -5.26 -20.91 1.91
N GLY A 232 -5.97 -21.09 0.79
CA GLY A 232 -7.43 -21.01 0.72
C GLY A 232 -7.98 -19.58 0.65
N LEU A 233 -7.15 -18.59 0.31
CA LEU A 233 -7.54 -17.19 0.20
C LEU A 233 -8.29 -16.89 -1.10
N LEU A 234 -7.98 -17.59 -2.19
CA LEU A 234 -8.55 -17.50 -3.54
C LEU A 234 -9.34 -18.75 -3.87
#